data_37db5fbc1f35c7694c02843630038c48
#
_entry.id   37db5fbc1f35c7694c02843630038c48
#
_cell.length_a   1.000
_cell.length_b   1.000
_cell.length_c   1.000
_cell.angle_alpha   90.00
_cell.angle_beta   90.00
_cell.angle_gamma   90.00
#
_symmetry.space_group_name_H-M   'P 1'
#
loop_
_entity.id
_entity.type
_entity.pdbx_description
1 polymer ?
#
loop_
_entity_poly.entity_id
_entity_poly.type
_entity_poly.pdbx_seq_one_letter_code
_entity_poly.pdbx_strand_id
1 'polypeptide(L)'
;MKDLPKRALSAVVFVLATLICVLYSKFSFGFFFLLLSMASANEFYTLMDKWGYSTQRYIGVLGSGYLFFSFFLYRFGFDSTAMLAVNLLIPFVILLVEMFVDDDHMLGNSGTTVLGMYYSAIPFVLLTFITIPLELPSFSPFLVLGFIFIIWANDTFAYIFGSLLGKNKLYEKVSPGKTWEGFIGGFIFAML
;
A
#
# COMPACT_ATOMS: atom_id res chain seq x y z
N MET A 1 -2.96 -21.54 19.03
CA MET A 1 -4.12 -22.02 18.23
C MET A 1 -5.43 -21.25 18.46
N LYS A 2 -5.59 -20.49 19.57
CA LYS A 2 -6.84 -19.73 19.87
C LYS A 2 -7.16 -18.58 18.90
N ASP A 3 -6.18 -18.08 18.12
CA ASP A 3 -6.34 -16.94 17.22
C ASP A 3 -6.55 -17.30 15.75
N LEU A 4 -6.51 -18.59 15.39
CA LEU A 4 -6.69 -19.04 14.00
C LEU A 4 -8.07 -18.66 13.42
N PRO A 5 -9.20 -18.88 14.12
CA PRO A 5 -10.51 -18.49 13.60
C PRO A 5 -10.69 -16.99 13.48
N LYS A 6 -10.10 -16.19 14.38
CA LYS A 6 -10.14 -14.72 14.29
C LYS A 6 -9.36 -14.22 13.06
N ARG A 7 -8.19 -14.81 12.80
CA ARG A 7 -7.37 -14.48 11.63
C ARG A 7 -8.06 -14.89 10.33
N ALA A 8 -8.66 -16.08 10.27
CA ALA A 8 -9.43 -16.51 9.12
C ALA A 8 -10.63 -15.59 8.85
N LEU A 9 -11.37 -15.22 9.90
CA LEU A 9 -12.50 -14.31 9.77
C LEU A 9 -12.06 -12.93 9.25
N SER A 10 -11.00 -12.33 9.79
CA SER A 10 -10.48 -11.04 9.32
C SER A 10 -10.02 -11.10 7.87
N ALA A 11 -9.39 -12.21 7.45
CA ALA A 11 -8.99 -12.39 6.06
C ALA A 11 -10.20 -12.48 5.12
N VAL A 12 -11.24 -13.24 5.48
CA VAL A 12 -12.47 -13.33 4.70
C VAL A 12 -13.16 -11.96 4.59
N VAL A 13 -13.27 -11.22 5.70
CA VAL A 13 -13.85 -9.88 5.70
C VAL A 13 -13.06 -8.94 4.78
N PHE A 14 -11.73 -8.98 4.85
CA PHE A 14 -10.87 -8.16 4.00
C PHE A 14 -11.05 -8.50 2.50
N VAL A 15 -11.06 -9.79 2.16
CA VAL A 15 -11.29 -10.25 0.78
C VAL A 15 -12.65 -9.78 0.26
N LEU A 16 -13.72 -10.01 1.04
CA LEU A 16 -15.07 -9.58 0.65
C LEU A 16 -15.16 -8.05 0.51
N ALA A 17 -14.59 -7.29 1.45
CA ALA A 17 -14.56 -5.83 1.36
C ALA A 17 -13.83 -5.36 0.10
N THR A 18 -12.67 -5.96 -0.21
CA THR A 18 -11.91 -5.65 -1.43
C THR A 18 -12.75 -5.92 -2.68
N LEU A 19 -13.35 -7.11 -2.79
CA LEU A 19 -14.16 -7.48 -3.95
C LEU A 19 -15.38 -6.55 -4.12
N ILE A 20 -16.12 -6.30 -3.04
CA ILE A 20 -17.28 -5.41 -3.07
C ILE A 20 -16.86 -3.99 -3.48
N CYS A 21 -15.85 -3.43 -2.83
CA CYS A 21 -15.43 -2.06 -3.10
C CYS A 21 -14.87 -1.87 -4.51
N VAL A 22 -14.17 -2.87 -5.05
CA VAL A 22 -13.62 -2.80 -6.41
C VAL A 22 -14.70 -3.00 -7.47
N LEU A 23 -15.67 -3.92 -7.26
CA LEU A 23 -16.70 -4.24 -8.25
C LEU A 23 -17.85 -3.25 -8.28
N TYR A 24 -18.18 -2.63 -7.14
CA TYR A 24 -19.41 -1.82 -7.02
C TYR A 24 -19.33 -0.52 -7.83
N SER A 25 -18.27 0.29 -7.65
CA SER A 25 -18.11 1.53 -8.40
C SER A 25 -16.67 2.10 -8.31
N LYS A 26 -16.35 3.04 -9.20
CA LYS A 26 -15.09 3.80 -9.11
C LYS A 26 -14.96 4.57 -7.80
N PHE A 27 -16.06 5.05 -7.23
CA PHE A 27 -16.03 5.81 -5.97
C PHE A 27 -15.80 4.92 -4.75
N SER A 28 -16.42 3.72 -4.72
CA SER A 28 -16.15 2.75 -3.64
C SER A 28 -14.71 2.22 -3.71
N PHE A 29 -14.18 1.99 -4.91
CA PHE A 29 -12.77 1.72 -5.14
C PHE A 29 -11.89 2.84 -4.57
N GLY A 30 -12.16 4.09 -4.98
CA GLY A 30 -11.40 5.25 -4.52
C GLY A 30 -11.42 5.41 -3.00
N PHE A 31 -12.59 5.30 -2.38
CA PHE A 31 -12.73 5.41 -0.94
C PHE A 31 -12.00 4.28 -0.18
N PHE A 32 -12.10 3.05 -0.65
CA PHE A 32 -11.44 1.90 -0.04
C PHE A 32 -9.91 2.03 -0.09
N PHE A 33 -9.34 2.34 -1.26
CA PHE A 33 -7.90 2.49 -1.40
C PHE A 33 -7.34 3.76 -0.77
N LEU A 34 -8.15 4.83 -0.64
CA LEU A 34 -7.82 5.99 0.18
C LEU A 34 -7.59 5.58 1.65
N LEU A 35 -8.53 4.83 2.21
CA LEU A 35 -8.41 4.35 3.60
C LEU A 35 -7.22 3.41 3.77
N LEU A 36 -6.97 2.52 2.81
CA LEU A 36 -5.81 1.63 2.85
C LEU A 36 -4.48 2.39 2.76
N SER A 37 -4.39 3.42 1.92
CA SER A 37 -3.21 4.29 1.83
C SER A 37 -2.92 4.95 3.18
N MET A 38 -3.94 5.54 3.80
CA MET A 38 -3.80 6.18 5.11
C MET A 38 -3.47 5.18 6.23
N ALA A 39 -4.11 4.01 6.22
CA ALA A 39 -3.83 2.95 7.19
C ALA A 39 -2.40 2.41 7.06
N SER A 40 -1.93 2.21 5.82
CA SER A 40 -0.56 1.79 5.53
C SER A 40 0.47 2.81 6.01
N ALA A 41 0.22 4.11 5.78
CA ALA A 41 1.07 5.19 6.28
C ALA A 41 1.11 5.20 7.81
N ASN A 42 -0.05 5.05 8.46
CA ASN A 42 -0.15 5.01 9.91
C ASN A 42 0.64 3.83 10.52
N GLU A 43 0.59 2.66 9.87
CA GLU A 43 1.38 1.49 10.31
C GLU A 43 2.88 1.71 10.07
N PHE A 44 3.26 2.29 8.93
CA PHE A 44 4.65 2.66 8.65
C PHE A 44 5.21 3.55 9.76
N TYR A 45 4.49 4.60 10.14
CA TYR A 45 4.96 5.51 11.20
C TYR A 45 5.00 4.82 12.57
N THR A 46 4.08 3.91 12.86
CA THR A 46 4.15 3.09 14.08
C THR A 46 5.42 2.24 14.16
N LEU A 47 5.90 1.77 13.01
CA LEU A 47 7.18 1.04 12.95
C LEU A 47 8.38 1.98 13.11
N MET A 48 8.33 3.17 12.50
CA MET A 48 9.42 4.15 12.59
C MET A 48 9.57 4.70 14.01
N ASP A 49 8.46 4.92 14.72
CA ASP A 49 8.50 5.31 16.14
C ASP A 49 9.24 4.27 17.01
N LYS A 50 9.06 2.97 16.72
CA LYS A 50 9.80 1.89 17.41
C LYS A 50 11.30 1.89 17.11
N TRP A 51 11.71 2.49 15.99
CA TRP A 51 13.10 2.63 15.59
C TRP A 51 13.72 3.95 16.06
N GLY A 52 12.95 4.75 16.81
CA GLY A 52 13.42 6.00 17.44
C GLY A 52 13.29 7.24 16.57
N TYR A 53 12.51 7.17 15.46
CA TYR A 53 12.21 8.36 14.67
C TYR A 53 10.98 9.07 15.24
N SER A 54 11.07 10.39 15.44
CA SER A 54 9.94 11.25 15.82
C SER A 54 9.26 11.81 14.58
N THR A 55 8.42 10.99 13.92
CA THR A 55 7.80 11.38 12.64
C THR A 55 6.60 12.30 12.84
N GLN A 56 6.36 13.19 11.86
CA GLN A 56 5.14 14.01 11.80
C GLN A 56 3.95 13.16 11.29
N ARG A 57 3.57 12.16 12.08
CA ARG A 57 2.63 11.10 11.74
C ARG A 57 1.33 11.61 11.12
N TYR A 58 0.71 12.64 11.72
CA TYR A 58 -0.57 13.16 11.21
C TYR A 58 -0.44 13.80 9.83
N ILE A 59 0.62 14.58 9.61
CA ILE A 59 0.88 15.21 8.31
C ILE A 59 1.17 14.13 7.27
N GLY A 60 1.98 13.14 7.60
CA GLY A 60 2.31 12.04 6.69
C GLY A 60 1.11 11.16 6.33
N VAL A 61 0.23 10.82 7.29
CA VAL A 61 -0.99 10.04 7.04
C VAL A 61 -1.97 10.83 6.16
N LEU A 62 -2.23 12.10 6.49
CA LEU A 62 -3.11 12.95 5.68
C LEU A 62 -2.51 13.23 4.31
N GLY A 63 -1.18 13.43 4.24
CA GLY A 63 -0.45 13.60 2.99
C GLY A 63 -0.55 12.39 2.08
N SER A 64 -0.45 11.16 2.62
CA SER A 64 -0.63 9.94 1.83
C SER A 64 -2.05 9.81 1.27
N GLY A 65 -3.06 10.12 2.08
CA GLY A 65 -4.45 10.17 1.63
C GLY A 65 -4.67 11.24 0.56
N TYR A 66 -4.12 12.43 0.75
CA TYR A 66 -4.21 13.51 -0.22
C TYR A 66 -3.52 13.18 -1.54
N LEU A 67 -2.32 12.58 -1.48
CA LEU A 67 -1.59 12.12 -2.66
C LEU A 67 -2.44 11.13 -3.46
N PHE A 68 -2.97 10.09 -2.82
CA PHE A 68 -3.86 9.13 -3.47
C PHE A 68 -5.09 9.83 -4.06
N PHE A 69 -5.77 10.67 -3.29
CA PHE A 69 -7.02 11.33 -3.70
C PHE A 69 -6.83 12.27 -4.89
N SER A 70 -5.76 13.05 -4.94
CA SER A 70 -5.45 13.96 -6.04
C SER A 70 -5.21 13.20 -7.35
N PHE A 71 -4.45 12.09 -7.32
CA PHE A 71 -4.25 11.23 -8.49
C PHE A 71 -5.52 10.47 -8.89
N PHE A 72 -6.32 10.03 -7.92
CA PHE A 72 -7.61 9.42 -8.19
C PHE A 72 -8.52 10.38 -8.97
N LEU A 73 -8.69 11.61 -8.50
CA LEU A 73 -9.49 12.61 -9.20
C LEU A 73 -8.96 12.89 -10.61
N TYR A 74 -7.65 13.11 -10.74
CA TYR A 74 -7.00 13.32 -12.04
C TYR A 74 -7.29 12.18 -13.01
N ARG A 75 -7.14 10.95 -12.55
CA ARG A 75 -7.29 9.77 -13.40
C ARG A 75 -8.73 9.53 -13.84
N PHE A 76 -9.71 9.95 -13.04
CA PHE A 76 -11.14 9.85 -13.36
C PHE A 76 -11.74 11.09 -14.04
N GLY A 77 -10.89 11.96 -14.61
CA GLY A 77 -11.30 13.08 -15.46
C GLY A 77 -11.81 14.32 -14.72
N PHE A 78 -11.53 14.44 -13.42
CA PHE A 78 -11.78 15.66 -12.69
C PHE A 78 -10.59 16.62 -12.88
N ASP A 79 -10.87 17.91 -13.01
CA ASP A 79 -9.80 18.93 -13.04
C ASP A 79 -9.15 19.02 -11.66
N SER A 80 -8.05 18.34 -11.50
CA SER A 80 -7.29 18.27 -10.25
C SER A 80 -5.82 18.66 -10.42
N THR A 81 -5.48 19.33 -11.53
CA THR A 81 -4.10 19.72 -11.84
C THR A 81 -3.47 20.56 -10.72
N ALA A 82 -4.23 21.52 -10.16
CA ALA A 82 -3.79 22.31 -9.01
C ALA A 82 -3.53 21.42 -7.76
N MET A 83 -4.37 20.41 -7.53
CA MET A 83 -4.18 19.48 -6.42
C MET A 83 -2.93 18.62 -6.60
N LEU A 84 -2.62 18.21 -7.83
CA LEU A 84 -1.37 17.49 -8.11
C LEU A 84 -0.15 18.35 -7.80
N ALA A 85 -0.19 19.66 -8.15
CA ALA A 85 0.89 20.58 -7.84
C ALA A 85 1.12 20.76 -6.33
N VAL A 86 0.06 20.73 -5.52
CA VAL A 86 0.16 20.81 -4.04
C VAL A 86 0.96 19.66 -3.46
N ASN A 87 0.94 18.45 -4.07
CA ASN A 87 1.77 17.34 -3.60
C ASN A 87 3.27 17.65 -3.58
N LEU A 88 3.74 18.55 -4.47
CA LEU A 88 5.13 18.98 -4.49
C LEU A 88 5.48 19.89 -3.29
N LEU A 89 4.48 20.56 -2.71
CA LEU A 89 4.68 21.47 -1.59
C LEU A 89 4.67 20.74 -0.23
N ILE A 90 4.01 19.57 -0.13
CA ILE A 90 3.89 18.85 1.14
C ILE A 90 5.25 18.54 1.78
N PRO A 91 6.28 18.04 1.05
CA PRO A 91 7.60 17.82 1.62
C PRO A 91 8.23 19.08 2.22
N PHE A 92 8.03 20.25 1.58
CA PHE A 92 8.52 21.52 2.10
C PHE A 92 7.78 21.93 3.38
N VAL A 93 6.47 21.68 3.46
CA VAL A 93 5.69 21.93 4.68
C VAL A 93 6.18 21.03 5.81
N ILE A 94 6.46 19.76 5.54
CA ILE A 94 7.02 18.83 6.52
C ILE A 94 8.35 19.36 7.05
N LEU A 95 9.26 19.80 6.17
CA LEU A 95 10.53 20.37 6.56
C LEU A 95 10.37 21.66 7.39
N LEU A 96 9.48 22.56 6.97
CA LEU A 96 9.21 23.79 7.69
C LEU A 96 8.66 23.54 9.10
N VAL A 97 7.74 22.60 9.24
CA VAL A 97 7.18 22.24 10.56
C VAL A 97 8.25 21.66 11.46
N GLU A 98 9.14 20.80 10.92
CA GLU A 98 10.23 20.20 11.68
C GLU A 98 11.24 21.23 12.19
N MET A 99 11.45 22.34 11.47
CA MET A 99 12.32 23.43 11.93
C MET A 99 11.87 24.09 13.25
N PHE A 100 10.57 23.94 13.60
CA PHE A 100 10.03 24.45 14.87
C PHE A 100 9.99 23.38 15.97
N VAL A 101 10.39 22.14 15.66
CA VAL A 101 10.56 21.07 16.62
C VAL A 101 12.04 21.06 17.01
N ASP A 102 12.30 21.22 18.31
CA ASP A 102 13.68 21.21 18.84
C ASP A 102 14.17 19.74 18.95
N ASP A 103 14.66 19.20 17.83
CA ASP A 103 15.15 17.83 17.71
C ASP A 103 16.43 17.81 16.87
N ASP A 104 17.47 17.20 17.41
CA ASP A 104 18.77 17.04 16.73
C ASP A 104 18.71 16.18 15.46
N HIS A 105 17.62 15.42 15.27
CA HIS A 105 17.39 14.50 14.13
C HIS A 105 16.43 15.06 13.07
N MET A 106 16.30 16.37 12.94
CA MET A 106 15.36 17.05 12.06
C MET A 106 15.28 16.46 10.65
N LEU A 107 16.42 16.27 9.96
CA LEU A 107 16.45 15.70 8.61
C LEU A 107 16.04 14.22 8.56
N GLY A 108 16.38 13.46 9.60
CA GLY A 108 15.99 12.05 9.71
C GLY A 108 14.48 11.90 9.88
N ASN A 109 13.89 12.69 10.76
CA ASN A 109 12.46 12.66 11.08
C ASN A 109 11.62 13.15 9.90
N SER A 110 11.95 14.29 9.29
CA SER A 110 11.27 14.83 8.13
C SER A 110 11.43 13.93 6.90
N GLY A 111 12.66 13.42 6.64
CA GLY A 111 12.91 12.48 5.56
C GLY A 111 12.09 11.19 5.70
N THR A 112 12.00 10.64 6.93
CA THR A 112 11.20 9.46 7.23
C THR A 112 9.70 9.74 7.07
N THR A 113 9.24 10.95 7.44
CA THR A 113 7.85 11.37 7.24
C THR A 113 7.50 11.43 5.76
N VAL A 114 8.33 12.06 4.95
CA VAL A 114 8.16 12.13 3.48
C VAL A 114 8.21 10.74 2.86
N LEU A 115 9.18 9.92 3.25
CA LEU A 115 9.30 8.55 2.75
C LEU A 115 8.04 7.73 3.04
N GLY A 116 7.53 7.77 4.28
CA GLY A 116 6.33 7.05 4.68
C GLY A 116 5.09 7.48 3.88
N MET A 117 4.94 8.78 3.63
CA MET A 117 3.85 9.32 2.82
C MET A 117 3.86 8.73 1.40
N TYR A 118 4.98 8.82 0.69
CA TYR A 118 5.08 8.33 -0.68
C TYR A 118 5.08 6.81 -0.77
N TYR A 119 5.82 6.12 0.10
CA TYR A 119 5.89 4.66 0.14
C TYR A 119 4.52 4.01 0.33
N SER A 120 3.69 4.60 1.19
CA SER A 120 2.36 4.09 1.47
C SER A 120 1.32 4.44 0.40
N ALA A 121 1.44 5.59 -0.27
CA ALA A 121 0.44 6.04 -1.23
C ALA A 121 0.70 5.54 -2.66
N ILE A 122 1.95 5.53 -3.13
CA ILE A 122 2.29 5.25 -4.53
C ILE A 122 1.74 3.91 -5.03
N PRO A 123 1.82 2.78 -4.30
CA PRO A 123 1.26 1.52 -4.78
C PRO A 123 -0.24 1.61 -5.09
N PHE A 124 -1.00 2.31 -4.26
CA PHE A 124 -2.43 2.50 -4.47
C PHE A 124 -2.73 3.52 -5.57
N VAL A 125 -1.91 4.56 -5.71
CA VAL A 125 -1.99 5.48 -6.86
C VAL A 125 -1.80 4.72 -8.16
N LEU A 126 -0.81 3.84 -8.25
CA LEU A 126 -0.56 3.04 -9.45
C LEU A 126 -1.75 2.14 -9.80
N LEU A 127 -2.48 1.62 -8.83
CA LEU A 127 -3.72 0.86 -9.09
C LEU A 127 -4.76 1.70 -9.84
N THR A 128 -4.84 3.02 -9.59
CA THR A 128 -5.78 3.89 -10.32
C THR A 128 -5.46 3.97 -11.81
N PHE A 129 -4.19 3.82 -12.19
CA PHE A 129 -3.78 3.81 -13.60
C PHE A 129 -4.13 2.51 -14.31
N ILE A 130 -4.20 1.39 -13.57
CA ILE A 130 -4.62 0.09 -14.12
C ILE A 130 -6.14 0.06 -14.36
N THR A 131 -6.92 0.82 -13.60
CA THR A 131 -8.40 0.80 -13.69
C THR A 131 -8.96 1.38 -14.99
N ILE A 132 -8.19 2.22 -15.70
CA ILE A 132 -8.62 2.84 -16.97
C ILE A 132 -7.55 2.53 -18.02
N PRO A 133 -7.74 1.48 -18.83
CA PRO A 133 -6.87 1.18 -19.96
C PRO A 133 -6.86 2.33 -20.96
N LEU A 134 -5.76 2.51 -21.69
CA LEU A 134 -5.63 3.53 -22.73
C LEU A 134 -6.69 3.38 -23.84
N GLU A 135 -7.11 2.15 -24.10
CA GLU A 135 -8.07 1.81 -25.16
C GLU A 135 -9.54 1.88 -24.72
N LEU A 136 -9.81 1.89 -23.42
CA LEU A 136 -11.15 1.93 -22.86
C LEU A 136 -11.27 3.09 -21.89
N PRO A 137 -11.95 4.20 -22.23
CA PRO A 137 -12.03 5.39 -21.37
C PRO A 137 -12.97 5.21 -20.16
N SER A 138 -13.29 3.97 -19.79
CA SER A 138 -14.19 3.63 -18.70
C SER A 138 -13.48 2.83 -17.60
N PHE A 139 -13.96 2.99 -16.38
CA PHE A 139 -13.48 2.22 -15.22
C PHE A 139 -13.67 0.71 -15.45
N SER A 140 -12.56 -0.03 -15.43
CA SER A 140 -12.55 -1.49 -15.53
C SER A 140 -12.04 -2.11 -14.23
N PRO A 141 -12.92 -2.67 -13.38
CA PRO A 141 -12.52 -3.32 -12.14
C PRO A 141 -11.75 -4.62 -12.39
N PHE A 142 -11.95 -5.28 -13.54
CA PHE A 142 -11.41 -6.62 -13.81
C PHE A 142 -9.88 -6.65 -13.89
N LEU A 143 -9.25 -5.59 -14.41
CA LEU A 143 -7.79 -5.50 -14.47
C LEU A 143 -7.16 -5.40 -13.06
N VAL A 144 -7.78 -4.60 -12.18
CA VAL A 144 -7.33 -4.50 -10.79
C VAL A 144 -7.55 -5.82 -10.06
N LEU A 145 -8.70 -6.46 -10.25
CA LEU A 145 -8.97 -7.76 -9.64
C LEU A 145 -7.98 -8.83 -10.15
N GLY A 146 -7.70 -8.85 -11.45
CA GLY A 146 -6.68 -9.75 -12.00
C GLY A 146 -5.31 -9.54 -11.33
N PHE A 147 -4.89 -8.28 -11.19
CA PHE A 147 -3.64 -7.94 -10.49
C PHE A 147 -3.65 -8.39 -9.03
N ILE A 148 -4.75 -8.15 -8.30
CA ILE A 148 -4.90 -8.58 -6.90
C ILE A 148 -4.89 -10.10 -6.80
N PHE A 149 -5.58 -10.81 -7.70
CA PHE A 149 -5.59 -12.28 -7.70
C PHE A 149 -4.22 -12.88 -7.99
N ILE A 150 -3.43 -12.28 -8.88
CA ILE A 150 -2.04 -12.70 -9.12
C ILE A 150 -1.21 -12.58 -7.82
N ILE A 151 -1.34 -11.48 -7.09
CA ILE A 151 -0.64 -11.30 -5.81
C ILE A 151 -1.11 -12.35 -4.79
N TRP A 152 -2.42 -12.54 -4.63
CA TRP A 152 -2.98 -13.52 -3.68
C TRP A 152 -2.60 -14.95 -4.06
N ALA A 153 -2.60 -15.30 -5.33
CA ALA A 153 -2.14 -16.59 -5.82
C ALA A 153 -0.66 -16.80 -5.47
N ASN A 154 0.19 -15.82 -5.82
CA ASN A 154 1.61 -15.87 -5.48
C ASN A 154 1.83 -16.10 -3.98
N ASP A 155 1.19 -15.33 -3.11
CA ASP A 155 1.38 -15.44 -1.67
C ASP A 155 0.86 -16.78 -1.12
N THR A 156 -0.30 -17.21 -1.61
CA THR A 156 -0.91 -18.48 -1.17
C THR A 156 -0.04 -19.68 -1.57
N PHE A 157 0.36 -19.74 -2.84
CA PHE A 157 1.17 -20.85 -3.32
C PHE A 157 2.61 -20.80 -2.80
N ALA A 158 3.18 -19.61 -2.63
CA ALA A 158 4.46 -19.45 -1.96
C ALA A 158 4.43 -19.99 -0.52
N TYR A 159 3.34 -19.74 0.21
CA TYR A 159 3.15 -20.29 1.55
C TYR A 159 2.98 -21.81 1.51
N ILE A 160 2.13 -22.35 0.63
CA ILE A 160 1.87 -23.79 0.51
C ILE A 160 3.17 -24.55 0.17
N PHE A 161 3.84 -24.15 -0.91
CA PHE A 161 5.08 -24.81 -1.33
C PHE A 161 6.23 -24.61 -0.33
N GLY A 162 6.32 -23.41 0.25
CA GLY A 162 7.30 -23.12 1.29
C GLY A 162 7.11 -23.94 2.57
N SER A 163 5.86 -24.22 2.95
CA SER A 163 5.55 -25.01 4.13
C SER A 163 5.68 -26.53 3.90
N LEU A 164 5.36 -27.01 2.70
CA LEU A 164 5.38 -28.44 2.37
C LEU A 164 6.73 -28.92 1.87
N LEU A 165 7.42 -28.14 1.05
CA LEU A 165 8.63 -28.51 0.34
C LEU A 165 9.86 -27.69 0.73
N GLY A 166 9.69 -26.63 1.54
CA GLY A 166 10.75 -25.70 1.88
C GLY A 166 11.92 -26.31 2.63
N LYS A 167 13.09 -26.37 2.00
CA LYS A 167 14.34 -26.84 2.58
C LYS A 167 15.41 -25.75 2.61
N ASN A 168 15.47 -24.93 1.53
CA ASN A 168 16.48 -23.91 1.36
C ASN A 168 15.92 -22.53 1.71
N LYS A 169 16.50 -21.87 2.69
CA LYS A 169 16.08 -20.51 3.09
C LYS A 169 16.41 -19.50 2.01
N LEU A 170 15.47 -18.59 1.71
CA LEU A 170 15.67 -17.53 0.72
C LEU A 170 16.65 -16.47 1.24
N TYR A 171 16.36 -15.91 2.42
CA TYR A 171 17.23 -14.97 3.11
C TYR A 171 16.90 -14.94 4.61
N GLU A 172 17.64 -15.71 5.39
CA GLU A 172 17.33 -16.01 6.79
C GLU A 172 17.33 -14.77 7.71
N LYS A 173 18.26 -13.83 7.46
CA LYS A 173 18.40 -12.60 8.26
C LYS A 173 17.22 -11.65 8.16
N VAL A 174 16.52 -11.61 7.01
CA VAL A 174 15.38 -10.70 6.77
C VAL A 174 14.05 -11.40 6.94
N SER A 175 13.94 -12.65 6.47
CA SER A 175 12.71 -13.43 6.55
C SER A 175 13.01 -14.91 6.76
N PRO A 176 13.10 -15.37 8.01
CA PRO A 176 13.48 -16.75 8.32
C PRO A 176 12.44 -17.79 7.87
N GLY A 177 11.21 -17.36 7.58
CA GLY A 177 10.14 -18.23 7.08
C GLY A 177 10.14 -18.47 5.58
N LYS A 178 10.80 -17.61 4.77
CA LYS A 178 10.79 -17.72 3.31
C LYS A 178 11.80 -18.72 2.79
N THR A 179 11.40 -19.51 1.76
CA THR A 179 12.23 -20.54 1.12
C THR A 179 12.25 -20.37 -0.39
N TRP A 180 13.29 -20.87 -1.04
CA TRP A 180 13.39 -20.85 -2.51
C TRP A 180 12.29 -21.69 -3.17
N GLU A 181 11.94 -22.83 -2.60
CA GLU A 181 10.85 -23.69 -3.09
C GLU A 181 9.50 -22.96 -3.02
N GLY A 182 9.27 -22.23 -1.94
CA GLY A 182 8.08 -21.38 -1.82
C GLY A 182 8.07 -20.26 -2.87
N PHE A 183 9.18 -19.56 -3.06
CA PHE A 183 9.30 -18.51 -4.06
C PHE A 183 9.01 -19.01 -5.48
N ILE A 184 9.63 -20.14 -5.88
CA ILE A 184 9.43 -20.74 -7.21
C ILE A 184 7.99 -21.23 -7.36
N GLY A 185 7.42 -21.88 -6.33
CA GLY A 185 6.03 -22.33 -6.35
C GLY A 185 5.04 -21.17 -6.50
N GLY A 186 5.21 -20.11 -5.74
CA GLY A 186 4.39 -18.89 -5.87
C GLY A 186 4.48 -18.28 -7.27
N PHE A 187 5.70 -18.13 -7.80
CA PHE A 187 5.93 -17.58 -9.13
C PHE A 187 5.25 -18.40 -10.24
N ILE A 188 5.40 -19.73 -10.24
CA ILE A 188 4.80 -20.59 -11.27
C ILE A 188 3.27 -20.45 -11.25
N PHE A 189 2.65 -20.53 -10.07
CA PHE A 189 1.19 -20.46 -9.97
C PHE A 189 0.61 -19.03 -10.14
N ALA A 190 1.42 -18.01 -10.01
CA ALA A 190 1.01 -16.64 -10.36
C ALA A 190 1.04 -16.38 -11.88
N MET A 191 1.75 -17.22 -12.65
CA MET A 191 1.86 -17.10 -14.11
C MET A 191 0.84 -17.97 -14.88
N LEU A 192 0.17 -18.90 -14.20
CA LEU A 192 -0.88 -19.76 -14.76
C LEU A 192 -2.26 -19.11 -14.63
#